data_25548e27101e9b914d033db77f304b4c
#
_entry.id   25548e27101e9b914d033db77f304b4c
#
_cell.length_a   1.000
_cell.length_b   1.000
_cell.length_c   1.000
_cell.angle_alpha   90.00
_cell.angle_beta   90.00
_cell.angle_gamma   90.00
#
_symmetry.space_group_name_H-M   'P 1'
#
loop_
_entity.id
_entity.type
_entity.pdbx_description
1 polymer ?
#
loop_
_entity_poly.entity_id
_entity_poly.type
_entity_poly.pdbx_seq_one_letter_code
_entity_poly.pdbx_strand_id
1 'polypeptide(L)'
;MEDYKIVDLYWERKERAIAETEKKYGKMLHSLSYSLLSSHEDAEECVNDTYLGAWNAMPSARPMYLGPFLSKIARRLSIDRWRRDHREKRGGVLEMVEELTDCIPDSSTPAEEFERGRLRGEINEFLRTLTEEKRAIFVRRYFYAEPVTLVAKEIGVSEAKVKVVLHRLREQLKLRLEACDLL
;
A
#
# COMPACT_ATOMS: atom_id res chain seq x y z
N MET A 1 21.78 4.78 -3.38
CA MET A 1 22.00 5.62 -2.16
C MET A 1 21.20 5.02 -1.01
N GLU A 2 21.63 5.18 0.25
CA GLU A 2 20.89 4.75 1.44
C GLU A 2 19.68 5.65 1.70
N ASP A 3 18.58 5.09 2.25
CA ASP A 3 17.31 5.80 2.43
C ASP A 3 17.45 7.09 3.24
N TYR A 4 18.19 7.06 4.35
CA TYR A 4 18.35 8.23 5.19
C TYR A 4 19.03 9.41 4.45
N LYS A 5 19.98 9.10 3.52
CA LYS A 5 20.62 10.14 2.68
C LYS A 5 19.65 10.75 1.69
N ILE A 6 18.74 9.94 1.14
CA ILE A 6 17.69 10.45 0.24
C ILE A 6 16.72 11.34 1.04
N VAL A 7 16.33 10.90 2.24
CA VAL A 7 15.47 11.70 3.14
C VAL A 7 16.13 13.04 3.50
N ASP A 8 17.43 13.04 3.80
CA ASP A 8 18.19 14.26 4.08
C ASP A 8 18.15 15.23 2.87
N LEU A 9 18.31 14.73 1.63
CA LEU A 9 18.20 15.56 0.44
C LEU A 9 16.82 16.21 0.29
N TYR A 10 15.72 15.50 0.64
CA TYR A 10 14.38 16.09 0.66
C TYR A 10 14.26 17.20 1.71
N TRP A 11 14.82 16.99 2.90
CA TRP A 11 14.84 18.00 3.97
C TRP A 11 15.64 19.22 3.61
N GLU A 12 16.74 19.03 2.90
CA GLU A 12 17.59 20.10 2.36
C GLU A 12 17.00 20.77 1.10
N ARG A 13 15.82 20.33 0.65
CA ARG A 13 15.15 20.83 -0.57
C ARG A 13 16.02 20.72 -1.82
N LYS A 14 16.82 19.69 -1.91
CA LYS A 14 17.67 19.42 -3.09
C LYS A 14 16.91 18.57 -4.11
N GLU A 15 16.73 19.06 -5.33
CA GLU A 15 16.04 18.36 -6.44
C GLU A 15 16.64 16.98 -6.72
N ARG A 16 17.91 16.79 -6.43
CA ARG A 16 18.60 15.50 -6.51
C ARG A 16 17.88 14.40 -5.71
N ALA A 17 17.10 14.75 -4.67
CA ALA A 17 16.29 13.78 -3.89
C ALA A 17 15.34 12.99 -4.80
N ILE A 18 14.69 13.67 -5.75
CA ILE A 18 13.74 13.06 -6.70
C ILE A 18 14.48 12.06 -7.60
N ALA A 19 15.60 12.46 -8.21
CA ALA A 19 16.37 11.59 -9.09
C ALA A 19 16.91 10.32 -8.36
N GLU A 20 17.38 10.46 -7.13
CA GLU A 20 17.84 9.31 -6.33
C GLU A 20 16.67 8.40 -5.90
N THR A 21 15.49 8.98 -5.64
CA THR A 21 14.28 8.23 -5.36
C THR A 21 13.82 7.44 -6.58
N GLU A 22 13.76 8.07 -7.74
CA GLU A 22 13.40 7.43 -9.00
C GLU A 22 14.34 6.26 -9.31
N LYS A 23 15.64 6.48 -9.23
CA LYS A 23 16.65 5.44 -9.45
C LYS A 23 16.46 4.21 -8.55
N LYS A 24 16.09 4.43 -7.29
CA LYS A 24 15.99 3.36 -6.29
C LYS A 24 14.60 2.71 -6.27
N TYR A 25 13.55 3.48 -6.38
CA TYR A 25 12.17 3.06 -6.15
C TYR A 25 11.25 3.17 -7.36
N GLY A 26 11.65 3.83 -8.45
CA GLY A 26 10.80 4.09 -9.61
C GLY A 26 10.14 2.84 -10.17
N LYS A 27 10.90 1.75 -10.38
CA LYS A 27 10.35 0.48 -10.88
C LYS A 27 9.30 -0.13 -9.94
N MET A 28 9.55 -0.09 -8.63
CA MET A 28 8.62 -0.60 -7.61
C MET A 28 7.33 0.24 -7.57
N LEU A 29 7.46 1.56 -7.57
CA LEU A 29 6.31 2.48 -7.57
C LEU A 29 5.48 2.34 -8.85
N HIS A 30 6.13 2.22 -10.01
CA HIS A 30 5.45 1.99 -11.27
C HIS A 30 4.70 0.65 -11.27
N SER A 31 5.33 -0.44 -10.81
CA SER A 31 4.68 -1.74 -10.69
C SER A 31 3.46 -1.70 -9.76
N LEU A 32 3.58 -1.01 -8.62
CA LEU A 32 2.47 -0.79 -7.68
C LEU A 32 1.31 -0.04 -8.35
N SER A 33 1.58 1.09 -8.98
CA SER A 33 0.56 1.91 -9.64
C SER A 33 -0.06 1.18 -10.83
N TYR A 34 0.75 0.50 -11.64
CA TYR A 34 0.27 -0.29 -12.77
C TYR A 34 -0.65 -1.44 -12.35
N SER A 35 -0.33 -2.12 -11.23
CA SER A 35 -1.18 -3.21 -10.72
C SER A 35 -2.58 -2.73 -10.29
N LEU A 36 -2.71 -1.45 -9.96
CA LEU A 36 -3.98 -0.83 -9.58
C LEU A 36 -4.72 -0.22 -10.77
N LEU A 37 -3.99 0.39 -11.73
CA LEU A 37 -4.57 1.19 -12.81
C LEU A 37 -4.67 0.44 -14.14
N SER A 38 -3.86 -0.60 -14.34
CA SER A 38 -3.75 -1.37 -15.60
C SER A 38 -3.42 -0.51 -16.83
N SER A 39 -2.88 0.69 -16.62
CA SER A 39 -2.46 1.65 -17.64
C SER A 39 -1.03 2.11 -17.33
N HIS A 40 -0.13 2.02 -18.31
CA HIS A 40 1.25 2.47 -18.13
C HIS A 40 1.35 3.99 -17.99
N GLU A 41 0.56 4.73 -18.77
CA GLU A 41 0.52 6.19 -18.76
C GLU A 41 0.03 6.71 -17.42
N ASP A 42 -1.09 6.17 -16.92
CA ASP A 42 -1.64 6.53 -15.62
C ASP A 42 -0.70 6.14 -14.46
N ALA A 43 -0.03 5.00 -14.57
CA ALA A 43 0.95 4.57 -13.58
C ALA A 43 2.15 5.52 -13.52
N GLU A 44 2.65 5.97 -14.68
CA GLU A 44 3.77 6.93 -14.78
C GLU A 44 3.40 8.28 -14.17
N GLU A 45 2.19 8.78 -14.44
CA GLU A 45 1.67 10.00 -13.84
C GLU A 45 1.55 9.88 -12.32
N CYS A 46 0.97 8.79 -11.82
CA CYS A 46 0.89 8.53 -10.37
C CYS A 46 2.28 8.42 -9.70
N VAL A 47 3.28 7.91 -10.39
CA VAL A 47 4.66 7.87 -9.87
C VAL A 47 5.23 9.28 -9.76
N ASN A 48 5.04 10.12 -10.77
CA ASN A 48 5.49 11.53 -10.76
C ASN A 48 4.78 12.29 -9.63
N ASP A 49 3.47 12.11 -9.48
CA ASP A 49 2.69 12.69 -8.38
C ASP A 49 3.15 12.17 -7.01
N THR A 50 3.65 10.94 -6.95
CA THR A 50 4.24 10.37 -5.72
C THR A 50 5.51 11.10 -5.32
N TYR A 51 6.36 11.46 -6.27
CA TYR A 51 7.57 12.26 -5.99
C TYR A 51 7.20 13.65 -5.49
N LEU A 52 6.22 14.30 -6.11
CA LEU A 52 5.71 15.59 -5.66
C LEU A 52 5.06 15.48 -4.26
N GLY A 53 4.28 14.45 -4.02
CA GLY A 53 3.70 14.16 -2.72
C GLY A 53 4.75 13.94 -1.62
N ALA A 54 5.83 13.22 -1.93
CA ALA A 54 6.96 13.03 -1.03
C ALA A 54 7.69 14.35 -0.77
N TRP A 55 7.92 15.13 -1.82
CA TRP A 55 8.54 16.46 -1.72
C TRP A 55 7.76 17.40 -0.78
N ASN A 56 6.45 17.41 -0.88
CA ASN A 56 5.60 18.26 -0.06
C ASN A 56 5.47 17.76 1.39
N ALA A 57 5.50 16.45 1.61
CA ALA A 57 5.33 15.86 2.94
C ALA A 57 6.61 15.84 3.79
N MET A 58 7.78 15.77 3.19
CA MET A 58 9.06 15.60 3.90
C MET A 58 9.50 16.74 4.81
N PRO A 59 9.09 18.03 4.63
CA PRO A 59 9.41 19.05 5.63
C PRO A 59 8.78 18.82 7.01
N SER A 60 7.65 18.09 7.04
CA SER A 60 6.94 17.75 8.28
C SER A 60 7.07 16.26 8.66
N ALA A 61 7.48 15.41 7.73
CA ALA A 61 7.66 13.98 7.92
C ALA A 61 9.11 13.57 7.69
N ARG A 62 9.69 12.78 8.63
CA ARG A 62 11.00 12.16 8.46
C ARG A 62 10.87 10.65 8.54
N PRO A 63 10.53 9.98 7.41
CA PRO A 63 10.28 8.55 7.42
C PRO A 63 11.56 7.76 7.71
N MET A 64 11.47 6.78 8.63
CA MET A 64 12.55 5.84 8.90
C MET A 64 12.76 4.87 7.72
N TYR A 65 11.67 4.52 7.03
CA TYR A 65 11.66 3.62 5.88
C TYR A 65 11.05 4.34 4.68
N LEU A 66 11.89 4.71 3.72
CA LEU A 66 11.46 5.50 2.56
C LEU A 66 10.56 4.72 1.61
N GLY A 67 10.87 3.44 1.33
CA GLY A 67 10.05 2.60 0.44
C GLY A 67 8.58 2.49 0.88
N PRO A 68 8.28 2.06 2.12
CA PRO A 68 6.92 2.05 2.66
C PRO A 68 6.22 3.41 2.65
N PHE A 69 6.94 4.49 2.93
CA PHE A 69 6.39 5.85 2.88
C PHE A 69 5.94 6.24 1.47
N LEU A 70 6.78 6.00 0.46
CA LEU A 70 6.47 6.26 -0.95
C LEU A 70 5.33 5.37 -1.44
N SER A 71 5.34 4.08 -1.09
CA SER A 71 4.29 3.12 -1.48
C SER A 71 2.91 3.54 -0.94
N LYS A 72 2.85 4.12 0.25
CA LYS A 72 1.60 4.65 0.82
C LYS A 72 1.06 5.82 -0.01
N ILE A 73 1.94 6.73 -0.45
CA ILE A 73 1.54 7.86 -1.29
C ILE A 73 1.06 7.35 -2.65
N ALA A 74 1.86 6.52 -3.32
CA ALA A 74 1.56 5.97 -4.64
C ALA A 74 0.23 5.21 -4.65
N ARG A 75 0.00 4.35 -3.64
CA ARG A 75 -1.25 3.60 -3.50
C ARG A 75 -2.46 4.53 -3.38
N ARG A 76 -2.40 5.54 -2.49
CA ARG A 76 -3.49 6.50 -2.31
C ARG A 76 -3.81 7.20 -3.63
N LEU A 77 -2.79 7.72 -4.32
CA LEU A 77 -2.97 8.42 -5.59
C LEU A 77 -3.56 7.50 -6.67
N SER A 78 -3.07 6.25 -6.76
CA SER A 78 -3.58 5.28 -7.73
C SER A 78 -5.03 4.88 -7.45
N ILE A 79 -5.40 4.66 -6.17
CA ILE A 79 -6.79 4.36 -5.79
C ILE A 79 -7.70 5.56 -6.06
N ASP A 80 -7.27 6.79 -5.73
CA ASP A 80 -8.05 8.01 -5.96
C ASP A 80 -8.25 8.25 -7.47
N ARG A 81 -7.24 7.96 -8.30
CA ARG A 81 -7.36 8.02 -9.77
C ARG A 81 -8.31 6.95 -10.27
N TRP A 82 -8.10 5.71 -9.87
CA TRP A 82 -8.98 4.60 -10.25
C TRP A 82 -10.44 4.89 -9.91
N ARG A 83 -10.74 5.41 -8.69
CA ARG A 83 -12.10 5.78 -8.28
C ARG A 83 -12.71 6.86 -9.17
N ARG A 84 -11.92 7.82 -9.65
CA ARG A 84 -12.39 8.87 -10.58
C ARG A 84 -12.76 8.30 -11.94
N ASP A 85 -11.90 7.41 -12.47
CA ASP A 85 -12.03 6.90 -13.83
C ASP A 85 -13.06 5.76 -13.95
N HIS A 86 -13.35 5.07 -12.83
CA HIS A 86 -14.23 3.90 -12.79
C HIS A 86 -15.54 4.13 -12.05
N ARG A 87 -16.03 5.37 -11.99
CA ARG A 87 -17.40 5.65 -11.49
C ARG A 87 -18.48 4.84 -12.21
N GLU A 88 -18.20 4.31 -13.40
CA GLU A 88 -19.15 3.58 -14.24
C GLU A 88 -18.75 2.14 -14.61
N LYS A 89 -17.54 1.66 -14.28
CA LYS A 89 -17.11 0.30 -14.71
C LYS A 89 -16.42 -0.48 -13.57
N ARG A 90 -16.96 -1.65 -13.23
CA ARG A 90 -16.41 -2.61 -12.26
C ARG A 90 -15.28 -3.43 -12.88
N GLY A 91 -14.11 -3.55 -12.23
CA GLY A 91 -12.97 -4.37 -12.68
C GLY A 91 -11.96 -4.66 -11.54
N GLY A 92 -11.02 -5.53 -11.74
CA GLY A 92 -10.13 -6.24 -10.82
C GLY A 92 -9.50 -5.53 -9.60
N VAL A 93 -9.35 -4.21 -9.61
CA VAL A 93 -8.96 -3.44 -8.40
C VAL A 93 -10.09 -3.44 -7.36
N LEU A 94 -11.36 -3.49 -7.83
CA LEU A 94 -12.52 -3.62 -6.98
C LEU A 94 -12.42 -4.91 -6.14
N GLU A 95 -12.02 -6.03 -6.74
CA GLU A 95 -11.87 -7.31 -6.04
C GLU A 95 -10.91 -7.18 -4.84
N MET A 96 -9.76 -6.52 -5.01
CA MET A 96 -8.80 -6.35 -3.93
C MET A 96 -9.28 -5.35 -2.87
N VAL A 97 -9.94 -4.27 -3.27
CA VAL A 97 -10.55 -3.28 -2.37
C VAL A 97 -11.75 -3.92 -1.66
N GLU A 98 -12.63 -4.63 -2.38
CA GLU A 98 -13.74 -5.38 -1.80
C GLU A 98 -13.26 -6.45 -0.82
N GLU A 99 -12.21 -7.21 -1.17
CA GLU A 99 -11.59 -8.18 -0.27
C GLU A 99 -11.19 -7.59 1.09
N LEU A 100 -10.75 -6.32 1.12
CA LEU A 100 -10.39 -5.62 2.37
C LEU A 100 -11.54 -4.83 2.97
N THR A 101 -12.46 -4.30 2.15
CA THR A 101 -13.62 -3.53 2.62
C THR A 101 -14.55 -4.38 3.48
N ASP A 102 -14.65 -5.67 3.19
CA ASP A 102 -15.36 -6.63 4.05
C ASP A 102 -14.71 -6.82 5.43
N CYS A 103 -13.46 -6.34 5.59
CA CYS A 103 -12.66 -6.52 6.80
C CYS A 103 -12.29 -5.18 7.48
N ILE A 104 -12.43 -4.03 6.80
CA ILE A 104 -11.97 -2.71 7.28
C ILE A 104 -12.97 -1.64 6.87
N PRO A 105 -13.60 -0.93 7.81
CA PRO A 105 -14.59 0.10 7.51
C PRO A 105 -13.98 1.27 6.72
N ASP A 106 -14.71 1.76 5.74
CA ASP A 106 -14.36 2.97 4.98
C ASP A 106 -14.92 4.20 5.72
N SER A 107 -14.06 4.99 6.33
CA SER A 107 -14.43 6.10 7.17
C SER A 107 -13.81 7.43 6.73
N SER A 108 -14.56 8.54 6.79
CA SER A 108 -14.18 9.85 6.25
C SER A 108 -14.46 11.08 7.14
N THR A 109 -14.56 10.94 8.47
CA THR A 109 -14.78 12.07 9.39
C THR A 109 -13.64 12.29 10.42
N PRO A 110 -13.47 13.51 11.01
CA PRO A 110 -12.37 13.83 11.95
C PRO A 110 -12.38 13.07 13.28
N ALA A 111 -13.54 12.62 13.77
CA ALA A 111 -13.63 11.73 14.94
C ALA A 111 -12.95 10.38 14.69
N GLU A 112 -12.78 10.02 13.44
CA GLU A 112 -12.20 8.80 12.92
C GLU A 112 -10.67 8.78 12.90
N GLU A 113 -10.00 9.91 13.12
CA GLU A 113 -8.52 9.92 13.16
C GLU A 113 -7.98 9.14 14.37
N PHE A 114 -8.69 9.18 15.49
CA PHE A 114 -8.40 8.38 16.68
C PHE A 114 -8.72 6.89 16.41
N GLU A 115 -9.88 6.60 15.82
CA GLU A 115 -10.28 5.24 15.39
C GLU A 115 -9.31 4.67 14.35
N ARG A 116 -8.84 5.47 13.40
CA ARG A 116 -7.80 5.07 12.44
C ARG A 116 -6.47 4.72 13.12
N GLY A 117 -6.14 5.41 14.21
CA GLY A 117 -4.95 5.10 15.01
C GLY A 117 -5.08 3.73 15.67
N ARG A 118 -6.24 3.42 16.26
CA ARG A 118 -6.57 2.13 16.86
C ARG A 118 -6.56 1.02 15.80
N LEU A 119 -7.27 1.22 14.70
CA LEU A 119 -7.33 0.27 13.58
C LEU A 119 -5.93 -0.07 13.04
N ARG A 120 -5.08 0.96 12.84
CA ARG A 120 -3.69 0.76 12.41
C ARG A 120 -2.89 -0.03 13.44
N GLY A 121 -3.09 0.25 14.72
CA GLY A 121 -2.47 -0.48 15.82
C GLY A 121 -2.82 -1.96 15.77
N GLU A 122 -4.12 -2.28 15.66
CA GLU A 122 -4.62 -3.66 15.61
C GLU A 122 -4.15 -4.42 14.37
N ILE A 123 -4.13 -3.78 13.20
CA ILE A 123 -3.58 -4.39 11.98
C ILE A 123 -2.08 -4.69 12.15
N ASN A 124 -1.30 -3.77 12.72
CA ASN A 124 0.12 -3.99 12.95
C ASN A 124 0.37 -5.12 13.95
N GLU A 125 -0.39 -5.19 15.04
CA GLU A 125 -0.31 -6.30 15.99
C GLU A 125 -0.72 -7.63 15.33
N PHE A 126 -1.79 -7.64 14.53
CA PHE A 126 -2.17 -8.82 13.76
C PHE A 126 -1.02 -9.30 12.88
N LEU A 127 -0.39 -8.39 12.12
CA LEU A 127 0.74 -8.74 11.25
C LEU A 127 1.94 -9.28 12.04
N ARG A 128 2.17 -8.83 13.28
CA ARG A 128 3.23 -9.35 14.15
C ARG A 128 2.97 -10.78 14.61
N THR A 129 1.71 -11.18 14.77
CA THR A 129 1.36 -12.56 15.15
C THR A 129 1.55 -13.57 14.03
N LEU A 130 1.66 -13.11 12.78
CA LEU A 130 1.80 -13.98 11.62
C LEU A 130 3.23 -14.53 11.48
N THR A 131 3.31 -15.76 10.95
CA THR A 131 4.60 -16.28 10.45
C THR A 131 5.14 -15.41 9.33
N GLU A 132 6.45 -15.43 9.09
CA GLU A 132 7.11 -14.64 8.05
C GLU A 132 6.48 -14.86 6.66
N GLU A 133 6.23 -16.12 6.28
CA GLU A 133 5.58 -16.47 5.02
C GLU A 133 4.19 -15.83 4.88
N LYS A 134 3.33 -15.98 5.89
CA LYS A 134 1.97 -15.44 5.87
C LYS A 134 1.96 -13.91 5.85
N ARG A 135 2.85 -13.30 6.62
CA ARG A 135 3.03 -11.84 6.64
C ARG A 135 3.48 -11.33 5.27
N ALA A 136 4.46 -12.00 4.65
CA ALA A 136 4.94 -11.64 3.32
C ALA A 136 3.84 -11.75 2.27
N ILE A 137 3.04 -12.82 2.28
CA ILE A 137 1.89 -12.98 1.38
C ILE A 137 0.89 -11.83 1.55
N PHE A 138 0.52 -11.51 2.79
CA PHE A 138 -0.44 -10.45 3.10
C PHE A 138 0.07 -9.07 2.67
N VAL A 139 1.30 -8.73 3.05
CA VAL A 139 1.91 -7.43 2.73
C VAL A 139 2.09 -7.26 1.22
N ARG A 140 2.57 -8.29 0.52
CA ARG A 140 2.72 -8.24 -0.95
C ARG A 140 1.37 -8.00 -1.64
N ARG A 141 0.34 -8.74 -1.25
CA ARG A 141 -1.00 -8.61 -1.85
C ARG A 141 -1.64 -7.27 -1.54
N TYR A 142 -1.70 -6.87 -0.27
CA TYR A 142 -2.52 -5.73 0.16
C TYR A 142 -1.75 -4.43 0.34
N PHE A 143 -0.46 -4.48 0.63
CA PHE A 143 0.35 -3.28 0.73
C PHE A 143 1.02 -2.91 -0.60
N TYR A 144 1.58 -3.89 -1.31
CA TYR A 144 2.22 -3.65 -2.62
C TYR A 144 1.28 -3.89 -3.80
N ALA A 145 0.03 -4.32 -3.58
CA ALA A 145 -0.97 -4.61 -4.61
C ALA A 145 -0.50 -5.63 -5.67
N GLU A 146 0.38 -6.55 -5.30
CA GLU A 146 0.89 -7.56 -6.22
C GLU A 146 -0.21 -8.58 -6.59
N PRO A 147 -0.30 -8.99 -7.86
CA PRO A 147 -1.23 -10.05 -8.27
C PRO A 147 -0.83 -11.39 -7.62
N VAL A 148 -1.82 -12.25 -7.34
CA VAL A 148 -1.61 -13.56 -6.69
C VAL A 148 -0.55 -14.40 -7.42
N THR A 149 -0.50 -14.34 -8.75
CA THR A 149 0.50 -15.01 -9.58
C THR A 149 1.93 -14.59 -9.23
N LEU A 150 2.18 -13.29 -9.05
CA LEU A 150 3.48 -12.77 -8.69
C LEU A 150 3.84 -13.12 -7.23
N VAL A 151 2.89 -12.96 -6.31
CA VAL A 151 3.09 -13.36 -4.89
C VAL A 151 3.46 -14.84 -4.79
N ALA A 152 2.76 -15.72 -5.52
CA ALA A 152 3.03 -17.15 -5.54
C ALA A 152 4.44 -17.47 -6.05
N LYS A 153 4.85 -16.81 -7.14
CA LYS A 153 6.19 -16.95 -7.72
C LYS A 153 7.30 -16.51 -6.76
N GLU A 154 7.14 -15.33 -6.15
CA GLU A 154 8.15 -14.74 -5.26
C GLU A 154 8.32 -15.50 -3.93
N ILE A 155 7.21 -16.05 -3.41
CA ILE A 155 7.24 -16.85 -2.17
C ILE A 155 7.61 -18.32 -2.43
N GLY A 156 7.52 -18.79 -3.69
CA GLY A 156 7.82 -20.17 -4.06
C GLY A 156 6.69 -21.15 -3.69
N VAL A 157 5.44 -20.72 -3.76
CA VAL A 157 4.25 -21.54 -3.46
C VAL A 157 3.23 -21.50 -4.59
N SER A 158 2.23 -22.40 -4.56
CA SER A 158 1.15 -22.36 -5.57
C SER A 158 0.19 -21.20 -5.36
N GLU A 159 -0.42 -20.70 -6.45
CA GLU A 159 -1.45 -19.67 -6.38
C GLU A 159 -2.65 -20.10 -5.51
N ALA A 160 -3.04 -21.38 -5.58
CA ALA A 160 -4.09 -21.94 -4.76
C ALA A 160 -3.75 -21.79 -3.26
N LYS A 161 -2.51 -22.08 -2.86
CA LYS A 161 -2.05 -21.87 -1.47
C LYS A 161 -2.13 -20.40 -1.09
N VAL A 162 -1.68 -19.47 -1.95
CA VAL A 162 -1.77 -18.03 -1.69
C VAL A 162 -3.21 -17.60 -1.45
N LYS A 163 -4.15 -18.00 -2.33
CA LYS A 163 -5.59 -17.67 -2.21
C LYS A 163 -6.18 -18.18 -0.89
N VAL A 164 -5.89 -19.42 -0.51
CA VAL A 164 -6.36 -20.01 0.76
C VAL A 164 -5.77 -19.27 1.96
N VAL A 165 -4.48 -18.94 1.93
CA VAL A 165 -3.83 -18.17 3.01
C VAL A 165 -4.45 -16.80 3.15
N LEU A 166 -4.61 -16.06 2.04
CA LEU A 166 -5.22 -14.73 2.05
C LEU A 166 -6.66 -14.76 2.61
N HIS A 167 -7.48 -15.72 2.16
CA HIS A 167 -8.84 -15.89 2.68
C HIS A 167 -8.84 -16.09 4.21
N ARG A 168 -8.04 -17.04 4.72
CA ARG A 168 -7.95 -17.30 6.16
C ARG A 168 -7.44 -16.10 6.96
N LEU A 169 -6.49 -15.33 6.40
CA LEU A 169 -5.95 -14.14 7.07
C LEU A 169 -6.99 -13.03 7.14
N ARG A 170 -7.83 -12.86 6.10
CA ARG A 170 -8.95 -11.89 6.14
C ARG A 170 -9.95 -12.25 7.21
N GLU A 171 -10.37 -13.52 7.28
CA GLU A 171 -11.30 -14.00 8.33
C GLU A 171 -10.73 -13.76 9.74
N GLN A 172 -9.44 -14.07 9.95
CA GLN A 172 -8.79 -13.83 11.24
C GLN A 172 -8.71 -12.35 11.59
N LEU A 173 -8.38 -11.50 10.60
CA LEU A 173 -8.34 -10.05 10.79
C LEU A 173 -9.73 -9.50 11.13
N LYS A 174 -10.77 -9.93 10.39
CA LYS A 174 -12.15 -9.54 10.63
C LYS A 174 -12.58 -9.84 12.05
N LEU A 175 -12.44 -11.09 12.51
CA LEU A 175 -12.77 -11.51 13.86
C LEU A 175 -12.00 -10.70 14.93
N ARG A 176 -10.76 -10.37 14.67
CA ARG A 176 -9.96 -9.53 15.57
C ARG A 176 -10.50 -8.11 15.67
N LEU A 177 -10.84 -7.51 14.55
CA LEU A 177 -11.37 -6.14 14.50
C LEU A 177 -12.76 -6.06 15.12
N GLU A 178 -13.63 -7.04 14.90
CA GLU A 178 -14.93 -7.18 15.57
C GLU A 178 -14.76 -7.27 17.10
N ALA A 179 -13.79 -8.05 17.58
CA ALA A 179 -13.52 -8.17 19.01
C ALA A 179 -12.98 -6.88 19.66
N CYS A 180 -12.49 -5.95 18.86
CA CYS A 180 -11.99 -4.65 19.32
C CYS A 180 -12.99 -3.49 19.09
N ASP A 181 -14.24 -3.78 18.69
CA ASP A 181 -15.25 -2.78 18.30
C ASP A 181 -14.72 -1.79 17.22
N LEU A 182 -14.05 -2.33 16.21
CA LEU A 182 -13.47 -1.59 15.09
C LEU A 182 -14.13 -1.92 13.74
N LEU A 183 -15.19 -2.73 13.76
CA LEU A 183 -16.05 -3.07 12.62
C LEU A 183 -17.49 -2.75 12.92
#